data_a19974061b55340ac70c1620fd491608
#
_entry.id   a19974061b55340ac70c1620fd491608
#
_cell.length_a   1.000
_cell.length_b   1.000
_cell.length_c   1.000
_cell.angle_alpha   90.00
_cell.angle_beta   90.00
_cell.angle_gamma   90.00
#
_symmetry.space_group_name_H-M   'P 1'
#
loop_
_entity.id
_entity.type
_entity.pdbx_description
1 polymer ?
#
loop_
_entity_poly.entity_id
_entity_poly.type
_entity_poly.pdbx_seq_one_letter_code
_entity_poly.pdbx_strand_id
1 'polypeptide(L)'
;MPLVKFQFKPGINKEITAYANDGGWLDSDKIRFRLGRPEKIGGWAKNSPNTFDGTCRAIHTYKDTDLTHYNVLGTHQKLYVQEGDTFYDVTAVRNTTAAGDVTFAISNGSSTLTVNDTNHGCNPGDFVRFRGAVSLGGNVTAAVLNTEYKVLANVNANSYTIALGVTANGSDSGNGLSLIHI
;
A
#
# COMPACT_ATOMS: atom_id res chain seq x y z
N MET A 1 13.37 22.78 57.09
CA MET A 1 12.20 22.21 56.41
C MET A 1 12.28 20.70 56.56
N PRO A 2 11.21 20.02 57.03
CA PRO A 2 11.20 18.57 57.04
C PRO A 2 11.17 18.03 55.59
N LEU A 3 12.07 17.07 55.29
CA LEU A 3 12.08 16.37 54.02
C LEU A 3 10.92 15.36 54.04
N VAL A 4 9.99 15.51 53.11
CA VAL A 4 8.88 14.54 52.89
C VAL A 4 9.24 13.65 51.71
N LYS A 5 9.25 12.34 51.96
CA LYS A 5 9.47 11.35 50.90
C LYS A 5 8.18 11.12 50.13
N PHE A 6 8.15 11.51 48.86
CA PHE A 6 7.07 11.15 47.95
C PHE A 6 7.35 9.76 47.36
N GLN A 7 6.43 8.83 47.55
CA GLN A 7 6.51 7.48 46.99
C GLN A 7 5.25 7.20 46.17
N PHE A 8 5.44 7.15 44.85
CA PHE A 8 4.36 6.82 43.94
C PHE A 8 4.27 5.31 43.72
N LYS A 9 3.04 4.79 43.63
CA LYS A 9 2.76 3.39 43.26
C LYS A 9 2.85 3.26 41.73
N PRO A 10 3.53 2.22 41.20
CA PRO A 10 3.55 1.99 39.76
C PRO A 10 2.22 1.39 39.29
N GLY A 11 1.90 1.68 38.03
CA GLY A 11 0.67 1.13 37.38
C GLY A 11 -0.54 2.02 37.53
N ILE A 12 -1.60 1.67 36.80
CA ILE A 12 -2.90 2.34 36.80
C ILE A 12 -3.88 1.46 37.53
N ASN A 13 -4.55 1.99 38.55
CA ASN A 13 -5.59 1.27 39.28
C ASN A 13 -6.92 2.02 39.13
N LYS A 14 -7.85 1.44 38.38
CA LYS A 14 -9.20 1.95 38.15
C LYS A 14 -10.27 1.27 39.02
N GLU A 15 -9.90 0.30 39.83
CA GLU A 15 -10.86 -0.48 40.67
C GLU A 15 -11.24 0.23 41.96
N ILE A 16 -10.42 1.20 42.41
CA ILE A 16 -10.65 1.96 43.63
C ILE A 16 -10.88 3.43 43.33
N THR A 17 -11.51 4.14 44.29
CA THR A 17 -11.77 5.56 44.15
C THR A 17 -10.48 6.37 44.20
N ALA A 18 -10.49 7.58 43.63
CA ALA A 18 -9.35 8.50 43.65
C ALA A 18 -8.83 8.76 45.07
N TYR A 19 -9.76 8.87 46.03
CA TYR A 19 -9.44 9.10 47.42
C TYR A 19 -8.72 7.91 48.09
N ALA A 20 -9.11 6.69 47.73
CA ALA A 20 -8.52 5.47 48.29
C ALA A 20 -7.18 5.11 47.60
N ASN A 21 -6.89 5.68 46.43
CA ASN A 21 -5.69 5.40 45.65
C ASN A 21 -4.54 6.40 45.96
N ASP A 22 -4.32 6.70 47.23
CA ASP A 22 -3.27 7.63 47.64
C ASP A 22 -1.88 7.20 47.11
N GLY A 23 -1.20 8.12 46.41
CA GLY A 23 0.08 7.86 45.71
C GLY A 23 0.00 7.00 44.44
N GLY A 24 -1.22 6.60 44.02
CA GLY A 24 -1.44 5.83 42.80
C GLY A 24 -1.92 6.68 41.62
N TRP A 25 -2.02 6.03 40.45
CA TRP A 25 -2.49 6.62 39.22
C TRP A 25 -3.85 6.02 38.82
N LEU A 26 -4.82 6.85 38.52
CA LEU A 26 -6.17 6.41 38.12
C LEU A 26 -6.28 6.26 36.61
N ASP A 27 -5.58 7.14 35.86
CA ASP A 27 -5.57 7.10 34.40
C ASP A 27 -4.27 7.70 33.88
N SER A 28 -3.89 7.29 32.66
CA SER A 28 -2.75 7.87 31.95
C SER A 28 -2.87 7.66 30.46
N ASP A 29 -2.35 8.58 29.68
CA ASP A 29 -2.21 8.48 28.24
C ASP A 29 -0.74 8.62 27.85
N LYS A 30 -0.26 7.74 26.94
CA LYS A 30 1.11 7.76 26.39
C LYS A 30 2.22 7.66 27.44
N ILE A 31 1.95 6.95 28.53
CA ILE A 31 2.88 6.72 29.63
C ILE A 31 3.13 5.22 29.79
N ARG A 32 4.35 4.85 30.06
CA ARG A 32 4.74 3.51 30.56
C ARG A 32 5.37 3.64 31.94
N PHE A 33 5.30 2.56 32.72
CA PHE A 33 6.00 2.49 33.99
C PHE A 33 7.28 1.68 33.85
N ARG A 34 8.42 2.32 34.18
CA ARG A 34 9.73 1.66 34.17
C ARG A 34 10.36 1.82 35.54
N LEU A 35 10.79 0.72 36.13
CA LEU A 35 11.38 0.71 37.49
C LEU A 35 10.52 1.44 38.52
N GLY A 36 9.19 1.30 38.42
CA GLY A 36 8.24 1.95 39.33
C GLY A 36 7.98 3.44 39.08
N ARG A 37 8.54 4.03 38.02
CA ARG A 37 8.38 5.44 37.68
C ARG A 37 7.60 5.60 36.37
N PRO A 38 6.71 6.60 36.27
CA PRO A 38 6.07 6.93 35.01
C PRO A 38 7.07 7.58 34.05
N GLU A 39 7.09 7.09 32.83
CA GLU A 39 7.94 7.58 31.75
C GLU A 39 7.08 7.77 30.51
N LYS A 40 7.29 8.86 29.77
CA LYS A 40 6.59 9.05 28.49
C LYS A 40 6.96 7.96 27.51
N ILE A 41 5.97 7.40 26.85
CA ILE A 41 6.22 6.59 25.66
C ILE A 41 6.73 7.56 24.60
N GLY A 42 7.87 7.27 23.99
CA GLY A 42 8.43 8.08 22.89
C GLY A 42 7.46 8.17 21.71
N GLY A 43 7.75 9.07 20.78
CA GLY A 43 6.98 9.18 19.54
C GLY A 43 7.07 7.90 18.68
N TRP A 44 6.17 7.78 17.70
CA TRP A 44 6.21 6.74 16.70
C TRP A 44 7.27 7.08 15.65
N ALA A 45 8.13 6.13 15.35
CA ALA A 45 9.01 6.19 14.20
C ALA A 45 8.51 5.22 13.13
N LYS A 46 8.70 5.57 11.86
CA LYS A 46 8.43 4.62 10.78
C LYS A 46 9.38 3.43 10.91
N ASN A 47 8.84 2.22 10.77
CA ASN A 47 9.65 0.99 10.76
C ASN A 47 10.45 0.84 9.46
N SER A 48 9.95 1.40 8.36
CA SER A 48 10.62 1.40 7.05
C SER A 48 10.48 2.79 6.40
N PRO A 49 11.52 3.28 5.69
CA PRO A 49 11.42 4.49 4.88
C PRO A 49 10.52 4.29 3.65
N ASN A 50 10.37 3.04 3.21
CA ASN A 50 9.58 2.67 2.03
C ASN A 50 8.08 2.69 2.33
N THR A 51 7.28 2.79 1.28
CA THR A 51 5.83 2.81 1.33
C THR A 51 5.25 1.66 0.51
N PHE A 52 4.02 1.31 0.79
CA PHE A 52 3.22 0.32 0.05
C PHE A 52 1.86 0.93 -0.31
N ASP A 53 1.19 0.36 -1.32
CA ASP A 53 -0.09 0.86 -1.79
C ASP A 53 -1.26 0.32 -0.94
N GLY A 54 -2.19 1.22 -0.68
CA GLY A 54 -3.42 0.89 0.03
C GLY A 54 -3.31 1.03 1.56
N THR A 55 -4.47 0.91 2.20
CA THR A 55 -4.58 0.93 3.67
C THR A 55 -4.39 -0.47 4.21
N CYS A 56 -3.42 -0.67 5.09
CA CYS A 56 -3.19 -1.94 5.76
C CYS A 56 -4.41 -2.35 6.60
N ARG A 57 -4.92 -3.56 6.36
CA ARG A 57 -6.08 -4.15 7.04
C ARG A 57 -5.68 -5.28 7.98
N ALA A 58 -4.60 -5.97 7.66
CA ALA A 58 -4.08 -7.08 8.45
C ALA A 58 -2.56 -7.13 8.36
N ILE A 59 -1.95 -7.53 9.47
CA ILE A 59 -0.51 -7.81 9.54
C ILE A 59 -0.34 -9.19 10.17
N HIS A 60 0.50 -10.01 9.55
CA HIS A 60 0.92 -11.29 10.10
C HIS A 60 2.43 -11.39 10.10
N THR A 61 3.02 -11.71 11.23
CA THR A 61 4.48 -11.83 11.39
C THR A 61 4.87 -13.30 11.49
N TYR A 62 5.88 -13.72 10.75
CA TYR A 62 6.45 -15.06 10.87
C TYR A 62 7.97 -15.02 10.77
N LYS A 63 8.58 -16.15 11.11
CA LYS A 63 10.01 -16.38 10.94
C LYS A 63 10.20 -17.55 9.99
N ASP A 64 11.21 -17.44 9.15
CA ASP A 64 11.70 -18.54 8.34
C ASP A 64 12.64 -19.47 9.17
N THR A 65 13.02 -20.59 8.57
CA THR A 65 13.98 -21.57 9.12
C THR A 65 15.33 -20.94 9.46
N ASP A 66 15.73 -19.91 8.72
CA ASP A 66 16.96 -19.14 8.93
C ASP A 66 16.79 -18.01 9.98
N LEU A 67 15.70 -18.03 10.73
CA LEU A 67 15.35 -17.04 11.75
C LEU A 67 15.13 -15.61 11.22
N THR A 68 15.04 -15.42 9.90
CA THR A 68 14.69 -14.14 9.29
C THR A 68 13.23 -13.80 9.59
N HIS A 69 12.99 -12.56 9.99
CA HIS A 69 11.67 -12.06 10.30
C HIS A 69 11.00 -11.48 9.07
N TYR A 70 9.78 -11.91 8.81
CA TYR A 70 8.92 -11.40 7.76
C TYR A 70 7.62 -10.86 8.32
N ASN A 71 7.12 -9.78 7.74
CA ASN A 71 5.79 -9.26 8.00
C ASN A 71 4.97 -9.36 6.72
N VAL A 72 3.87 -10.08 6.75
CA VAL A 72 2.89 -10.08 5.67
C VAL A 72 1.87 -8.99 5.94
N LEU A 73 1.68 -8.09 4.98
CA LEU A 73 0.75 -6.98 5.07
C LEU A 73 -0.35 -7.15 4.01
N GLY A 74 -1.57 -7.34 4.48
CA GLY A 74 -2.77 -7.30 3.62
C GLY A 74 -3.36 -5.90 3.60
N THR A 75 -3.37 -5.27 2.42
CA THR A 75 -4.06 -4.00 2.21
C THR A 75 -5.42 -4.25 1.54
N HIS A 76 -6.22 -3.20 1.36
CA HIS A 76 -7.46 -3.32 0.59
C HIS A 76 -7.22 -3.46 -0.93
N GLN A 77 -5.97 -3.39 -1.38
CA GLN A 77 -5.61 -3.44 -2.79
C GLN A 77 -4.60 -4.54 -3.11
N LYS A 78 -3.63 -4.78 -2.22
CA LYS A 78 -2.47 -5.63 -2.49
C LYS A 78 -2.04 -6.43 -1.27
N LEU A 79 -1.24 -7.46 -1.52
CA LEU A 79 -0.57 -8.28 -0.52
C LEU A 79 0.94 -8.07 -0.63
N TYR A 80 1.57 -7.75 0.49
CA TYR A 80 3.02 -7.54 0.55
C TYR A 80 3.68 -8.45 1.56
N VAL A 81 4.90 -8.84 1.27
CA VAL A 81 5.84 -9.41 2.24
C VAL A 81 6.93 -8.38 2.49
N GLN A 82 7.11 -8.00 3.74
CA GLN A 82 8.19 -7.12 4.16
C GLN A 82 9.33 -7.94 4.72
N GLU A 83 10.53 -7.69 4.20
CA GLU A 83 11.80 -8.16 4.73
C GLU A 83 12.69 -6.94 5.00
N GLY A 84 13.06 -6.74 6.25
CA GLY A 84 13.74 -5.50 6.65
C GLY A 84 12.95 -4.25 6.27
N ASP A 85 13.55 -3.39 5.45
CA ASP A 85 12.92 -2.15 4.97
C ASP A 85 12.19 -2.30 3.63
N THR A 86 12.28 -3.47 2.98
CA THR A 86 11.75 -3.68 1.62
C THR A 86 10.38 -4.34 1.65
N PHE A 87 9.47 -3.86 0.82
CA PHE A 87 8.16 -4.48 0.58
C PHE A 87 8.15 -5.16 -0.78
N TYR A 88 7.89 -6.45 -0.79
CA TYR A 88 7.73 -7.27 -1.99
C TYR A 88 6.25 -7.45 -2.26
N ASP A 89 5.79 -7.02 -3.44
CA ASP A 89 4.42 -7.23 -3.89
C ASP A 89 4.25 -8.70 -4.30
N VAL A 90 3.44 -9.42 -3.55
CA VAL A 90 3.10 -10.84 -3.76
C VAL A 90 1.62 -11.03 -4.07
N THR A 91 0.96 -9.97 -4.51
CA THR A 91 -0.45 -10.00 -4.89
C THR A 91 -0.69 -11.06 -5.95
N ALA A 92 -1.70 -11.90 -5.75
CA ALA A 92 -2.01 -12.97 -6.70
C ALA A 92 -2.41 -12.38 -8.06
N VAL A 93 -1.79 -12.89 -9.12
CA VAL A 93 -2.12 -12.54 -10.50
C VAL A 93 -3.38 -13.30 -10.91
N ARG A 94 -4.42 -12.58 -11.33
CA ARG A 94 -5.70 -13.18 -11.74
C ARG A 94 -5.65 -13.78 -13.13
N ASN A 95 -5.05 -13.07 -14.08
CA ASN A 95 -4.96 -13.48 -15.47
C ASN A 95 -3.74 -12.84 -16.15
N THR A 96 -3.25 -13.46 -17.20
CA THR A 96 -2.24 -12.92 -18.11
C THR A 96 -2.67 -13.17 -19.55
N THR A 97 -2.46 -12.18 -20.42
CA THR A 97 -2.72 -12.31 -21.85
C THR A 97 -1.45 -12.63 -22.63
N ALA A 98 -1.58 -13.15 -23.83
CA ALA A 98 -0.46 -13.35 -24.74
C ALA A 98 0.01 -12.02 -25.35
N ALA A 99 1.20 -12.02 -25.91
CA ALA A 99 1.73 -10.87 -26.63
C ALA A 99 0.88 -10.58 -27.87
N GLY A 100 0.41 -9.35 -28.00
CA GLY A 100 -0.43 -8.91 -29.12
C GLY A 100 -1.94 -8.89 -28.83
N ASP A 101 -2.39 -9.48 -27.71
CA ASP A 101 -3.81 -9.54 -27.38
C ASP A 101 -4.37 -8.19 -26.95
N VAL A 102 -3.52 -7.29 -26.44
CA VAL A 102 -3.92 -6.00 -25.91
C VAL A 102 -3.44 -4.89 -26.83
N THR A 103 -4.34 -3.95 -27.16
CA THR A 103 -4.01 -2.75 -27.94
C THR A 103 -4.39 -1.48 -27.19
N PHE A 104 -3.73 -0.40 -27.53
CA PHE A 104 -3.95 0.91 -26.91
C PHE A 104 -4.55 1.90 -27.91
N ALA A 105 -5.31 2.86 -27.38
CA ALA A 105 -5.77 4.02 -28.16
C ALA A 105 -5.74 5.26 -27.29
N ILE A 106 -5.13 6.34 -27.79
CA ILE A 106 -5.08 7.62 -27.11
C ILE A 106 -5.29 8.77 -28.09
N SER A 107 -5.92 9.83 -27.63
CA SER A 107 -6.13 11.04 -28.38
C SER A 107 -5.15 12.13 -27.94
N ASN A 108 -4.76 13.01 -28.88
CA ASN A 108 -3.95 14.17 -28.57
C ASN A 108 -4.59 15.02 -27.46
N GLY A 109 -3.79 15.48 -26.50
CA GLY A 109 -4.25 16.27 -25.36
C GLY A 109 -4.89 15.46 -24.25
N SER A 110 -5.02 14.14 -24.37
CA SER A 110 -5.58 13.27 -23.36
C SER A 110 -4.50 12.67 -22.44
N SER A 111 -4.81 12.52 -21.16
CA SER A 111 -4.06 11.69 -20.22
C SER A 111 -4.76 10.35 -19.95
N THR A 112 -5.95 10.13 -20.57
CA THR A 112 -6.69 8.88 -20.44
C THR A 112 -6.40 7.99 -21.65
N LEU A 113 -5.87 6.80 -21.38
CA LEU A 113 -5.60 5.76 -22.37
C LEU A 113 -6.73 4.75 -22.37
N THR A 114 -7.24 4.43 -23.55
CA THR A 114 -8.14 3.30 -23.73
C THR A 114 -7.34 2.04 -24.02
N VAL A 115 -7.63 0.99 -23.30
CA VAL A 115 -7.02 -0.32 -23.43
C VAL A 115 -8.08 -1.25 -24.01
N ASN A 116 -7.79 -1.86 -25.16
CA ASN A 116 -8.63 -2.88 -25.77
C ASN A 116 -8.03 -4.24 -25.41
N ASP A 117 -8.81 -5.03 -24.71
CA ASP A 117 -8.45 -6.34 -24.18
C ASP A 117 -9.71 -7.20 -24.11
N THR A 118 -9.81 -8.20 -24.95
CA THR A 118 -11.02 -9.00 -25.14
C THR A 118 -11.34 -9.83 -23.91
N ASN A 119 -12.57 -9.68 -23.41
CA ASN A 119 -13.07 -10.38 -22.22
C ASN A 119 -12.17 -10.17 -20.98
N HIS A 120 -11.69 -8.97 -20.78
CA HIS A 120 -10.71 -8.64 -19.73
C HIS A 120 -11.18 -8.95 -18.30
N GLY A 121 -12.48 -8.91 -18.02
CA GLY A 121 -13.05 -9.19 -16.69
C GLY A 121 -12.58 -8.28 -15.56
N CYS A 122 -11.90 -7.16 -15.85
CA CYS A 122 -11.51 -6.16 -14.87
C CYS A 122 -12.70 -5.37 -14.37
N ASN A 123 -12.58 -4.88 -13.12
CA ASN A 123 -13.50 -3.91 -12.56
C ASN A 123 -12.78 -2.57 -12.33
N PRO A 124 -13.52 -1.45 -12.29
CA PRO A 124 -12.94 -0.19 -11.87
C PRO A 124 -12.30 -0.32 -10.49
N GLY A 125 -11.03 0.08 -10.39
CA GLY A 125 -10.25 -0.06 -9.18
C GLY A 125 -9.27 -1.22 -9.17
N ASP A 126 -9.39 -2.20 -10.06
CA ASP A 126 -8.42 -3.28 -10.26
C ASP A 126 -7.09 -2.71 -10.78
N PHE A 127 -6.01 -3.45 -10.57
CA PHE A 127 -4.69 -3.09 -11.08
C PHE A 127 -4.32 -3.96 -12.29
N VAL A 128 -3.66 -3.33 -13.25
CA VAL A 128 -3.16 -3.96 -14.47
C VAL A 128 -1.72 -3.53 -14.70
N ARG A 129 -0.89 -4.44 -15.16
CA ARG A 129 0.51 -4.14 -15.48
C ARG A 129 0.82 -4.56 -16.90
N PHE A 130 1.33 -3.63 -17.68
CA PHE A 130 1.76 -3.90 -19.04
C PHE A 130 3.25 -4.24 -19.09
N ARG A 131 3.62 -5.13 -20.01
CA ARG A 131 5.00 -5.50 -20.30
C ARG A 131 5.23 -5.60 -21.80
N GLY A 132 6.39 -5.13 -22.23
CA GLY A 132 6.79 -5.16 -23.61
C GLY A 132 6.10 -4.09 -24.49
N ALA A 133 5.35 -3.12 -23.91
CA ALA A 133 4.70 -2.04 -24.63
C ALA A 133 5.70 -1.22 -25.45
N VAL A 134 5.35 -0.97 -26.70
CA VAL A 134 6.08 -0.07 -27.59
C VAL A 134 5.49 1.33 -27.46
N SER A 135 6.30 2.36 -27.66
CA SER A 135 5.84 3.76 -27.58
C SER A 135 4.68 4.02 -28.55
N LEU A 136 3.67 4.76 -28.07
CA LEU A 136 2.61 5.33 -28.89
C LEU A 136 3.02 6.69 -29.50
N GLY A 137 4.29 7.06 -29.37
CA GLY A 137 4.83 8.33 -29.86
C GLY A 137 4.82 9.44 -28.81
N GLY A 138 5.64 10.45 -29.04
CA GLY A 138 5.75 11.65 -28.22
C GLY A 138 5.96 11.36 -26.73
N ASN A 139 5.10 11.91 -25.88
CA ASN A 139 5.18 11.77 -24.43
C ASN A 139 4.76 10.38 -23.92
N VAL A 140 4.05 9.57 -24.72
CA VAL A 140 3.57 8.24 -24.35
C VAL A 140 4.62 7.21 -24.76
N THR A 141 5.70 7.17 -24.00
CA THR A 141 6.86 6.30 -24.26
C THR A 141 6.61 4.87 -23.77
N ALA A 142 7.43 3.92 -24.23
CA ALA A 142 7.43 2.56 -23.73
C ALA A 142 7.65 2.48 -22.21
N ALA A 143 8.47 3.36 -21.66
CA ALA A 143 8.71 3.42 -20.20
C ALA A 143 7.46 3.85 -19.43
N VAL A 144 6.68 4.77 -19.97
CA VAL A 144 5.38 5.16 -19.41
C VAL A 144 4.42 3.97 -19.46
N LEU A 145 4.29 3.29 -20.58
CA LEU A 145 3.32 2.21 -20.77
C LEU A 145 3.66 0.95 -19.95
N ASN A 146 4.92 0.57 -19.82
CA ASN A 146 5.36 -0.66 -19.16
C ASN A 146 5.40 -0.52 -17.62
N THR A 147 4.33 0.02 -17.05
CA THR A 147 4.16 0.19 -15.62
C THR A 147 2.82 -0.40 -15.15
N GLU A 148 2.54 -0.25 -13.89
CA GLU A 148 1.27 -0.65 -13.30
C GLU A 148 0.29 0.52 -13.31
N TYR A 149 -0.96 0.23 -13.64
CA TYR A 149 -2.05 1.19 -13.68
C TYR A 149 -3.28 0.69 -12.94
N LYS A 150 -4.04 1.62 -12.41
CA LYS A 150 -5.36 1.37 -11.87
C LYS A 150 -6.41 1.56 -12.96
N VAL A 151 -7.32 0.59 -13.09
CA VAL A 151 -8.47 0.70 -13.99
C VAL A 151 -9.38 1.81 -13.50
N LEU A 152 -9.66 2.79 -14.34
CA LEU A 152 -10.54 3.92 -14.02
C LEU A 152 -12.01 3.54 -14.26
N ALA A 153 -12.30 3.08 -15.46
CA ALA A 153 -13.65 2.72 -15.85
C ALA A 153 -13.61 1.61 -16.92
N ASN A 154 -14.62 0.75 -16.90
CA ASN A 154 -14.89 -0.17 -17.99
C ASN A 154 -15.71 0.56 -19.05
N VAL A 155 -15.26 0.52 -20.29
CA VAL A 155 -16.02 1.01 -21.44
C VAL A 155 -17.03 -0.05 -21.85
N ASN A 156 -16.57 -1.30 -21.95
CA ASN A 156 -17.39 -2.48 -22.24
C ASN A 156 -16.62 -3.75 -21.82
N ALA A 157 -17.12 -4.95 -22.19
CA ALA A 157 -16.46 -6.21 -21.85
C ALA A 157 -15.05 -6.40 -22.48
N ASN A 158 -14.72 -5.59 -23.49
CA ASN A 158 -13.49 -5.71 -24.27
C ASN A 158 -12.60 -4.46 -24.20
N SER A 159 -12.96 -3.48 -23.38
CA SER A 159 -12.15 -2.28 -23.24
C SER A 159 -12.40 -1.56 -21.92
N TYR A 160 -11.33 -0.99 -21.39
CA TYR A 160 -11.32 -0.17 -20.17
C TYR A 160 -10.38 1.02 -20.33
N THR A 161 -10.42 1.94 -19.39
CA THR A 161 -9.58 3.13 -19.38
C THR A 161 -8.65 3.17 -18.18
N ILE A 162 -7.47 3.75 -18.40
CA ILE A 162 -6.47 4.03 -17.36
C ILE A 162 -6.00 5.48 -17.47
N ALA A 163 -5.49 6.05 -16.38
CA ALA A 163 -4.86 7.37 -16.38
C ALA A 163 -3.35 7.22 -16.54
N LEU A 164 -2.80 7.87 -17.56
CA LEU A 164 -1.34 8.03 -17.69
C LEU A 164 -0.87 9.18 -16.80
N GLY A 165 0.36 9.12 -16.31
CA GLY A 165 1.01 10.22 -15.62
C GLY A 165 1.46 11.36 -16.55
N VAL A 166 1.16 11.27 -17.85
CA VAL A 166 1.56 12.22 -18.89
C VAL A 166 0.38 12.50 -19.81
N THR A 167 0.39 13.67 -20.45
CA THR A 167 -0.58 14.06 -21.47
C THR A 167 0.01 13.74 -22.84
N ALA A 168 -0.75 13.03 -23.67
CA ALA A 168 -0.35 12.72 -25.04
C ALA A 168 -0.24 14.00 -25.89
N ASN A 169 0.82 14.10 -26.66
CA ASN A 169 1.03 15.19 -27.62
C ASN A 169 0.85 14.73 -29.08
N GLY A 170 0.16 13.60 -29.26
CA GLY A 170 -0.25 13.02 -30.54
C GLY A 170 -1.37 12.01 -30.30
N SER A 171 -2.10 11.65 -31.35
CA SER A 171 -3.06 10.55 -31.32
C SER A 171 -2.42 9.32 -31.94
N ASP A 172 -2.55 8.17 -31.28
CA ASP A 172 -2.05 6.90 -31.79
C ASP A 172 -2.90 5.73 -31.29
N SER A 173 -2.81 4.60 -32.01
CA SER A 173 -3.49 3.36 -31.65
C SER A 173 -2.69 2.16 -32.11
N GLY A 174 -2.80 1.04 -31.37
CA GLY A 174 -2.12 -0.21 -31.70
C GLY A 174 -1.15 -0.67 -30.62
N ASN A 175 0.01 -1.17 -31.05
CA ASN A 175 1.17 -1.53 -30.21
C ASN A 175 0.86 -2.56 -29.12
N GLY A 176 0.13 -3.60 -29.53
CA GLY A 176 -0.36 -4.64 -28.65
C GLY A 176 0.71 -5.45 -27.96
N LEU A 177 0.42 -5.88 -26.74
CA LEU A 177 1.39 -6.54 -25.88
C LEU A 177 0.76 -7.41 -24.82
N SER A 178 1.61 -8.08 -24.05
CA SER A 178 1.24 -8.89 -22.91
C SER A 178 0.80 -8.04 -21.72
N LEU A 179 -0.32 -8.42 -21.12
CA LEU A 179 -0.92 -7.80 -19.95
C LEU A 179 -0.90 -8.78 -18.78
N ILE A 180 -0.69 -8.28 -17.57
CA ILE A 180 -0.86 -9.02 -16.33
C ILE A 180 -1.96 -8.34 -15.53
N HIS A 181 -3.04 -9.05 -15.27
CA HIS A 181 -4.10 -8.64 -14.36
C HIS A 181 -3.72 -9.01 -12.92
N ILE A 182 -3.80 -8.05 -12.04
CA ILE A 182 -3.54 -8.22 -10.60
C ILE A 182 -4.85 -8.23 -9.84
#